data_3ba828e8a4e4d4247c19f00f7f9d9b30
#
_entry.id   3ba828e8a4e4d4247c19f00f7f9d9b30
#
_cell.length_a   1.000
_cell.length_b   1.000
_cell.length_c   1.000
_cell.angle_alpha   90.00
_cell.angle_beta   90.00
_cell.angle_gamma   90.00
#
_symmetry.space_group_name_H-M   'P 1'
#
loop_
_entity.id
_entity.type
_entity.pdbx_description
1 polymer ?
#
loop_
_entity_poly.entity_id
_entity_poly.type
_entity_poly.pdbx_seq_one_letter_code
_entity_poly.pdbx_strand_id
1 'polypeptide(L)'
;MPTSKPHKTFTPVPFKPPFWLSNPHLQSILPKFFAPKTPPYRRVVEKDSLDESDIAYDFYDAHPIDADVINSAGNGEREQTPLIVLFHGMEGSSDSHYARALAHQMHAQGWHFVVAHFRSCGGIPASGRVFYNAGDTGELHHMLENLRKNFAHIY
;
A
#
# COMPACT_ATOMS: atom_id res chain seq x y z
N MET A 1 -37.72 -14.49 -6.69
CA MET A 1 -37.32 -13.14 -7.14
C MET A 1 -36.31 -12.60 -6.14
N PRO A 2 -35.07 -12.27 -6.51
CA PRO A 2 -34.12 -11.72 -5.60
C PRO A 2 -34.46 -10.23 -5.38
N THR A 3 -34.72 -9.85 -4.15
CA THR A 3 -34.93 -8.45 -3.74
C THR A 3 -33.60 -7.71 -3.81
N SER A 4 -33.45 -6.80 -4.76
CA SER A 4 -32.31 -5.90 -4.84
C SER A 4 -32.29 -5.01 -3.59
N LYS A 5 -31.19 -5.10 -2.81
CA LYS A 5 -30.95 -4.14 -1.73
C LYS A 5 -30.85 -2.72 -2.32
N PRO A 6 -31.46 -1.70 -1.70
CA PRO A 6 -31.36 -0.33 -2.18
C PRO A 6 -29.90 0.11 -2.14
N HIS A 7 -29.38 0.54 -3.29
CA HIS A 7 -28.07 1.20 -3.36
C HIS A 7 -28.11 2.46 -2.51
N LYS A 8 -27.24 2.54 -1.50
CA LYS A 8 -27.04 3.80 -0.75
C LYS A 8 -26.51 4.84 -1.72
N THR A 9 -27.30 5.87 -1.98
CA THR A 9 -26.88 6.99 -2.79
C THR A 9 -25.78 7.74 -2.05
N PHE A 10 -24.58 7.73 -2.59
CA PHE A 10 -23.46 8.51 -2.06
C PHE A 10 -23.68 9.98 -2.40
N THR A 11 -23.80 10.83 -1.38
CA THR A 11 -23.83 12.28 -1.56
C THR A 11 -22.42 12.82 -1.33
N PRO A 12 -21.73 13.33 -2.36
CA PRO A 12 -20.39 13.88 -2.19
C PRO A 12 -20.41 15.08 -1.23
N VAL A 13 -19.51 15.08 -0.26
CA VAL A 13 -19.27 16.26 0.57
C VAL A 13 -18.55 17.31 -0.29
N PRO A 14 -19.08 18.56 -0.38
CA PRO A 14 -18.44 19.59 -1.18
C PRO A 14 -17.06 19.92 -0.63
N PHE A 15 -16.02 19.71 -1.43
CA PHE A 15 -14.65 20.09 -1.12
C PHE A 15 -14.45 21.58 -1.40
N LYS A 16 -13.99 22.33 -0.37
CA LYS A 16 -13.58 23.73 -0.52
C LYS A 16 -12.08 23.82 -0.25
N PRO A 17 -11.25 24.03 -1.28
CA PRO A 17 -9.84 24.26 -1.07
C PRO A 17 -9.59 25.55 -0.28
N PRO A 18 -8.48 25.65 0.45
CA PRO A 18 -8.03 26.92 1.03
C PRO A 18 -7.92 28.00 -0.07
N PHE A 19 -8.19 29.25 0.25
CA PHE A 19 -8.20 30.34 -0.73
C PHE A 19 -6.86 30.51 -1.48
N TRP A 20 -5.75 30.22 -0.80
CA TRP A 20 -4.39 30.24 -1.36
C TRP A 20 -4.06 29.02 -2.21
N LEU A 21 -4.91 27.97 -2.19
CA LEU A 21 -4.74 26.74 -2.95
C LEU A 21 -5.96 26.48 -3.86
N SER A 22 -6.61 27.55 -4.33
CA SER A 22 -7.79 27.45 -5.20
C SER A 22 -7.45 27.01 -6.64
N ASN A 23 -6.19 27.18 -7.07
CA ASN A 23 -5.74 26.76 -8.40
C ASN A 23 -5.50 25.24 -8.43
N PRO A 24 -6.18 24.45 -9.31
CA PRO A 24 -6.04 22.99 -9.38
C PRO A 24 -4.60 22.52 -9.66
N HIS A 25 -3.84 23.25 -10.47
CA HIS A 25 -2.46 22.92 -10.78
C HIS A 25 -1.56 23.04 -9.53
N LEU A 26 -1.78 24.06 -8.71
CA LEU A 26 -1.08 24.21 -7.45
C LEU A 26 -1.43 23.08 -6.47
N GLN A 27 -2.69 22.65 -6.40
CA GLN A 27 -3.12 21.50 -5.60
C GLN A 27 -2.39 20.22 -5.98
N SER A 28 -2.08 20.02 -7.26
CA SER A 28 -1.38 18.83 -7.75
C SER A 28 0.14 18.90 -7.52
N ILE A 29 0.74 20.09 -7.58
CA ILE A 29 2.20 20.26 -7.58
C ILE A 29 2.74 20.51 -6.17
N LEU A 30 2.09 21.38 -5.39
CA LEU A 30 2.58 21.79 -4.06
C LEU A 30 2.80 20.63 -3.09
N PRO A 31 1.93 19.61 -2.99
CA PRO A 31 2.15 18.51 -2.06
C PRO A 31 3.48 17.78 -2.26
N LYS A 32 4.02 17.79 -3.48
CA LYS A 32 5.32 17.19 -3.79
C LYS A 32 6.47 17.90 -3.06
N PHE A 33 6.40 19.20 -2.87
CA PHE A 33 7.43 20.00 -2.19
C PHE A 33 7.32 19.96 -0.67
N PHE A 34 6.14 19.68 -0.14
CA PHE A 34 5.88 19.61 1.30
C PHE A 34 5.77 18.18 1.81
N ALA A 35 6.11 17.20 0.98
CA ALA A 35 6.08 15.81 1.42
C ALA A 35 7.07 15.58 2.58
N PRO A 36 6.68 14.80 3.59
CA PRO A 36 7.58 14.45 4.68
C PRO A 36 8.78 13.64 4.15
N LYS A 37 9.80 13.51 4.98
CA LYS A 37 10.96 12.66 4.66
C LYS A 37 10.53 11.21 4.46
N THR A 38 11.29 10.48 3.65
CA THR A 38 11.09 9.05 3.46
C THR A 38 11.18 8.33 4.81
N PRO A 39 10.17 7.54 5.18
CA PRO A 39 10.24 6.72 6.39
C PRO A 39 11.36 5.68 6.32
N PRO A 40 11.86 5.18 7.45
CA PRO A 40 12.81 4.08 7.48
C PRO A 40 12.09 2.76 7.16
N TYR A 41 11.75 2.56 5.90
CA TYR A 41 11.05 1.36 5.47
C TYR A 41 11.88 0.09 5.70
N ARG A 42 11.23 -0.95 6.20
CA ARG A 42 11.74 -2.32 6.20
C ARG A 42 11.28 -3.01 4.93
N ARG A 43 12.21 -3.38 4.06
CA ARG A 43 11.90 -4.05 2.79
C ARG A 43 11.87 -5.56 2.94
N VAL A 44 10.81 -6.16 2.42
CA VAL A 44 10.65 -7.61 2.23
C VAL A 44 10.52 -7.88 0.73
N VAL A 45 11.17 -8.93 0.25
CA VAL A 45 11.11 -9.33 -1.16
C VAL A 45 10.58 -10.76 -1.20
N GLU A 46 9.58 -10.98 -2.05
CA GLU A 46 8.94 -12.28 -2.24
C GLU A 46 8.77 -12.57 -3.74
N LYS A 47 8.41 -13.80 -4.06
CA LYS A 47 8.06 -14.16 -5.43
C LYS A 47 6.67 -13.61 -5.80
N ASP A 48 6.51 -13.27 -7.07
CA ASP A 48 5.22 -12.90 -7.64
C ASP A 48 4.28 -14.12 -7.77
N SER A 49 3.04 -13.88 -8.16
CA SER A 49 2.03 -14.94 -8.30
C SER A 49 2.37 -16.02 -9.35
N LEU A 50 3.35 -15.76 -10.22
CA LEU A 50 3.79 -16.68 -11.27
C LEU A 50 5.12 -17.38 -10.93
N ASP A 51 5.74 -17.04 -9.81
CA ASP A 51 7.10 -17.51 -9.43
C ASP A 51 8.20 -17.16 -10.46
N GLU A 52 7.93 -16.14 -11.27
CA GLU A 52 8.84 -15.70 -12.36
C GLU A 52 9.65 -14.46 -11.99
N SER A 53 9.09 -13.58 -11.17
CA SER A 53 9.71 -12.29 -10.79
C SER A 53 9.70 -12.10 -9.28
N ASP A 54 10.54 -11.19 -8.82
CA ASP A 54 10.49 -10.71 -7.45
C ASP A 54 9.58 -9.48 -7.35
N ILE A 55 8.88 -9.36 -6.22
CA ILE A 55 8.08 -8.20 -5.84
C ILE A 55 8.55 -7.71 -4.46
N ALA A 56 8.37 -6.43 -4.19
CA ALA A 56 8.80 -5.84 -2.93
C ALA A 56 7.63 -5.29 -2.12
N TYR A 57 7.79 -5.38 -0.81
CA TYR A 57 6.94 -4.73 0.17
C TYR A 57 7.80 -3.80 1.02
N ASP A 58 7.47 -2.53 1.07
CA ASP A 58 8.11 -1.54 1.93
C ASP A 58 7.22 -1.25 3.12
N PHE A 59 7.55 -1.87 4.27
CA PHE A 59 6.81 -1.72 5.52
C PHE A 59 7.30 -0.52 6.33
N TYR A 60 6.38 0.24 6.89
CA TYR A 60 6.61 1.16 7.98
C TYR A 60 5.83 0.66 9.20
N ASP A 61 6.54 -0.05 10.07
CA ASP A 61 5.95 -0.74 11.20
C ASP A 61 5.59 0.25 12.32
N ALA A 62 4.41 0.11 12.92
CA ALA A 62 3.96 0.94 14.04
C ALA A 62 4.79 0.70 15.30
N HIS A 63 5.28 -0.51 15.47
CA HIS A 63 6.20 -0.98 16.50
C HIS A 63 7.09 -2.09 15.91
N PRO A 64 8.22 -2.43 16.54
CA PRO A 64 9.04 -3.55 16.08
C PRO A 64 8.22 -4.84 16.01
N ILE A 65 8.28 -5.51 14.89
CA ILE A 65 7.68 -6.84 14.70
C ILE A 65 8.82 -7.84 14.74
N ASP A 66 8.70 -8.86 15.56
CA ASP A 66 9.68 -9.93 15.63
C ASP A 66 9.77 -10.68 14.29
N ALA A 67 10.99 -10.87 13.79
CA ALA A 67 11.22 -11.56 12.52
C ALA A 67 10.63 -12.98 12.51
N ASP A 68 10.52 -13.61 13.67
CA ASP A 68 9.92 -14.93 13.81
C ASP A 68 8.41 -14.93 13.54
N VAL A 69 7.70 -13.83 13.82
CA VAL A 69 6.27 -13.68 13.51
C VAL A 69 6.06 -13.60 11.99
N ILE A 70 7.00 -12.96 11.29
CA ILE A 70 6.91 -12.80 9.81
C ILE A 70 7.34 -14.09 9.11
N ASN A 71 8.30 -14.84 9.68
CA ASN A 71 8.86 -16.05 9.07
C ASN A 71 8.11 -17.32 9.45
N SER A 72 7.30 -17.31 10.50
CA SER A 72 6.46 -18.47 10.91
C SER A 72 5.19 -18.55 10.08
N ALA A 73 5.35 -18.76 8.77
CA ALA A 73 4.25 -18.99 7.86
C ALA A 73 3.28 -20.08 8.40
N GLY A 74 2.20 -19.65 9.01
CA GLY A 74 1.02 -20.48 9.20
C GLY A 74 0.73 -21.04 10.60
N ASN A 75 1.58 -20.91 11.60
CA ASN A 75 1.34 -21.48 12.95
C ASN A 75 1.46 -20.48 14.12
N GLY A 76 1.71 -19.19 13.86
CA GLY A 76 1.83 -18.14 14.87
C GLY A 76 0.54 -17.32 15.00
N GLU A 77 0.41 -16.58 16.10
CA GLU A 77 -0.61 -15.55 16.24
C GLU A 77 -0.33 -14.43 15.22
N ARG A 78 -1.35 -14.08 14.43
CA ARG A 78 -1.25 -12.95 13.48
C ARG A 78 -1.22 -11.64 14.24
N GLU A 79 -0.45 -10.68 13.70
CA GLU A 79 -0.43 -9.31 14.22
C GLU A 79 -1.84 -8.69 14.21
N GLN A 80 -2.27 -8.14 15.34
CA GLN A 80 -3.60 -7.59 15.54
C GLN A 80 -3.69 -6.10 15.21
N THR A 81 -2.55 -5.40 15.21
CA THR A 81 -2.50 -3.99 14.82
C THR A 81 -2.87 -3.87 13.34
N PRO A 82 -3.78 -2.93 12.99
CA PRO A 82 -4.19 -2.75 11.60
C PRO A 82 -3.02 -2.48 10.66
N LEU A 83 -3.06 -3.09 9.47
CA LEU A 83 -2.17 -2.84 8.36
C LEU A 83 -2.91 -2.12 7.24
N ILE A 84 -2.40 -0.96 6.84
CA ILE A 84 -2.86 -0.24 5.65
C ILE A 84 -1.96 -0.60 4.48
N VAL A 85 -2.56 -1.08 3.40
CA VAL A 85 -1.85 -1.47 2.18
C VAL A 85 -2.06 -0.42 1.10
N LEU A 86 -0.96 0.12 0.58
CA LEU A 86 -0.96 1.04 -0.56
C LEU A 86 -0.50 0.31 -1.82
N PHE A 87 -1.38 0.21 -2.81
CA PHE A 87 -1.03 -0.13 -4.18
C PHE A 87 -0.82 1.15 -4.98
N HIS A 88 0.39 1.37 -5.44
CA HIS A 88 0.76 2.61 -6.15
C HIS A 88 0.32 2.59 -7.62
N GLY A 89 0.16 3.77 -8.22
CA GLY A 89 -0.07 3.91 -9.65
C GLY A 89 1.20 3.71 -10.49
N MET A 90 1.06 3.89 -11.82
CA MET A 90 2.20 3.80 -12.75
C MET A 90 3.33 4.75 -12.31
N GLU A 91 4.57 4.25 -12.33
CA GLU A 91 5.77 4.96 -11.86
C GLU A 91 5.75 5.36 -10.37
N GLY A 92 4.74 4.92 -9.60
CA GLY A 92 4.71 5.13 -8.14
C GLY A 92 5.71 4.24 -7.41
N SER A 93 6.04 4.65 -6.19
CA SER A 93 6.88 3.87 -5.28
C SER A 93 6.61 4.31 -3.83
N SER A 94 7.23 3.64 -2.88
CA SER A 94 7.25 4.04 -1.47
C SER A 94 7.83 5.45 -1.25
N ASP A 95 8.63 5.94 -2.20
CA ASP A 95 9.22 7.29 -2.18
C ASP A 95 8.30 8.38 -2.74
N SER A 96 7.15 8.02 -3.30
CA SER A 96 6.16 8.97 -3.79
C SER A 96 5.65 9.85 -2.65
N HIS A 97 5.42 11.13 -2.92
CA HIS A 97 4.99 12.12 -1.92
C HIS A 97 3.75 11.68 -1.13
N TYR A 98 2.77 11.09 -1.82
CA TYR A 98 1.54 10.58 -1.22
C TYR A 98 1.79 9.34 -0.35
N ALA A 99 2.69 8.44 -0.78
CA ALA A 99 3.03 7.24 -0.01
C ALA A 99 3.72 7.63 1.31
N ARG A 100 4.69 8.55 1.26
CA ARG A 100 5.37 9.07 2.44
C ARG A 100 4.41 9.77 3.40
N ALA A 101 3.51 10.61 2.88
CA ALA A 101 2.52 11.31 3.69
C ALA A 101 1.57 10.33 4.39
N LEU A 102 1.06 9.34 3.67
CA LEU A 102 0.17 8.32 4.21
C LEU A 102 0.89 7.44 5.22
N ALA A 103 2.13 7.03 4.94
CA ALA A 103 2.96 6.25 5.86
C ALA A 103 3.10 6.93 7.23
N HIS A 104 3.49 8.22 7.25
CA HIS A 104 3.61 8.98 8.50
C HIS A 104 2.27 9.15 9.21
N GLN A 105 1.18 9.35 8.45
CA GLN A 105 -0.15 9.49 9.03
C GLN A 105 -0.61 8.18 9.70
N MET A 106 -0.39 7.03 9.06
CA MET A 106 -0.77 5.72 9.62
C MET A 106 0.09 5.37 10.84
N HIS A 107 1.39 5.59 10.76
CA HIS A 107 2.28 5.40 11.89
C HIS A 107 1.90 6.28 13.11
N ALA A 108 1.49 7.54 12.88
CA ALA A 108 1.01 8.43 13.94
C ALA A 108 -0.29 7.93 14.60
N GLN A 109 -1.07 7.09 13.91
CA GLN A 109 -2.25 6.41 14.47
C GLN A 109 -1.88 5.09 15.17
N GLY A 110 -0.62 4.70 15.19
CA GLY A 110 -0.18 3.41 15.72
C GLY A 110 -0.54 2.23 14.82
N TRP A 111 -0.68 2.44 13.50
CA TRP A 111 -1.00 1.41 12.53
C TRP A 111 0.20 1.08 11.65
N HIS A 112 0.31 -0.17 11.25
CA HIS A 112 1.29 -0.58 10.25
C HIS A 112 0.89 -0.05 8.88
N PHE A 113 1.90 0.23 8.07
CA PHE A 113 1.71 0.68 6.70
C PHE A 113 2.64 -0.10 5.78
N VAL A 114 2.17 -0.48 4.59
CA VAL A 114 2.99 -1.12 3.59
C VAL A 114 2.69 -0.57 2.20
N VAL A 115 3.73 -0.35 1.42
CA VAL A 115 3.64 -0.16 -0.03
C VAL A 115 3.96 -1.48 -0.70
N ALA A 116 2.97 -2.07 -1.37
CA ALA A 116 3.14 -3.26 -2.17
C ALA A 116 3.52 -2.85 -3.60
N HIS A 117 4.73 -3.22 -4.01
CA HIS A 117 5.25 -2.87 -5.33
C HIS A 117 4.87 -3.94 -6.35
N PHE A 118 4.25 -3.51 -7.44
CA PHE A 118 4.00 -4.40 -8.57
C PHE A 118 5.31 -4.83 -9.23
N ARG A 119 5.24 -5.88 -10.05
CA ARG A 119 6.36 -6.36 -10.90
C ARG A 119 7.06 -5.21 -11.59
N SER A 120 8.38 -5.25 -11.68
CA SER A 120 9.23 -4.20 -12.25
C SER A 120 9.15 -2.82 -11.59
N CYS A 121 8.54 -2.73 -10.41
CA CYS A 121 8.46 -1.50 -9.62
C CYS A 121 9.27 -1.60 -8.33
N GLY A 122 9.39 -0.48 -7.59
CA GLY A 122 10.13 -0.45 -6.33
C GLY A 122 11.63 -0.71 -6.45
N GLY A 123 12.21 -0.54 -7.65
CA GLY A 123 13.63 -0.75 -7.91
C GLY A 123 14.03 -2.22 -8.12
N ILE A 124 13.07 -3.13 -8.27
CA ILE A 124 13.33 -4.53 -8.64
C ILE A 124 13.18 -4.66 -10.15
N PRO A 125 14.23 -5.11 -10.88
CA PRO A 125 14.12 -5.36 -12.30
C PRO A 125 13.12 -6.48 -12.61
N ALA A 126 12.41 -6.35 -13.71
CA ALA A 126 11.59 -7.44 -14.21
C ALA A 126 12.48 -8.61 -14.67
N SER A 127 12.21 -9.80 -14.17
CA SER A 127 12.86 -11.03 -14.57
C SER A 127 11.94 -11.98 -15.33
N GLY A 128 10.63 -11.82 -15.16
CA GLY A 128 9.61 -12.64 -15.81
C GLY A 128 9.10 -12.06 -17.12
N ARG A 129 8.11 -12.74 -17.70
CA ARG A 129 7.44 -12.37 -18.95
C ARG A 129 6.38 -11.30 -18.78
N VAL A 130 5.91 -11.08 -17.55
CA VAL A 130 4.83 -10.16 -17.21
C VAL A 130 5.40 -8.95 -16.48
N PHE A 131 5.05 -7.76 -16.98
CA PHE A 131 5.43 -6.47 -16.40
C PHE A 131 4.31 -5.88 -15.54
N TYR A 132 4.53 -4.65 -15.09
CA TYR A 132 3.54 -3.86 -14.35
C TYR A 132 2.19 -3.83 -15.08
N ASN A 133 1.14 -4.19 -14.36
CA ASN A 133 -0.24 -4.06 -14.80
C ASN A 133 -1.14 -3.78 -13.57
N ALA A 134 -1.69 -2.56 -13.47
CA ALA A 134 -2.59 -2.18 -12.37
C ALA A 134 -3.92 -2.97 -12.37
N GLY A 135 -4.27 -3.60 -13.49
CA GLY A 135 -5.44 -4.46 -13.63
C GLY A 135 -5.17 -5.94 -13.35
N ASP A 136 -3.97 -6.30 -12.90
CA ASP A 136 -3.62 -7.68 -12.56
C ASP A 136 -4.21 -8.08 -11.21
N THR A 137 -5.49 -8.49 -11.25
CA THR A 137 -6.23 -8.90 -10.06
C THR A 137 -5.66 -10.18 -9.44
N GLY A 138 -5.02 -11.03 -10.23
CA GLY A 138 -4.35 -12.25 -9.74
C GLY A 138 -3.17 -11.90 -8.85
N GLU A 139 -2.34 -10.95 -9.29
CA GLU A 139 -1.20 -10.47 -8.50
C GLU A 139 -1.65 -9.74 -7.23
N LEU A 140 -2.65 -8.87 -7.34
CA LEU A 140 -3.22 -8.19 -6.17
C LEU A 140 -3.75 -9.18 -5.13
N HIS A 141 -4.43 -10.23 -5.58
CA HIS A 141 -4.94 -11.28 -4.69
C HIS A 141 -3.79 -12.02 -4.00
N HIS A 142 -2.77 -12.41 -4.75
CA HIS A 142 -1.56 -13.06 -4.23
C HIS A 142 -0.88 -12.22 -3.15
N MET A 143 -0.66 -10.93 -3.43
CA MET A 143 -0.05 -9.99 -2.48
C MET A 143 -0.87 -9.88 -1.19
N LEU A 144 -2.19 -9.75 -1.29
CA LEU A 144 -3.07 -9.67 -0.13
C LEU A 144 -3.09 -10.97 0.68
N GLU A 145 -3.10 -12.14 0.03
CA GLU A 145 -3.04 -13.42 0.71
C GLU A 145 -1.71 -13.60 1.48
N ASN A 146 -0.60 -13.15 0.91
CA ASN A 146 0.70 -13.18 1.60
C ASN A 146 0.67 -12.31 2.87
N LEU A 147 0.14 -11.10 2.78
CA LEU A 147 0.00 -10.20 3.93
C LEU A 147 -0.96 -10.77 5.00
N ARG A 148 -2.03 -11.45 4.60
CA ARG A 148 -3.01 -12.08 5.50
C ARG A 148 -2.45 -13.23 6.33
N LYS A 149 -1.34 -13.81 5.93
CA LYS A 149 -0.65 -14.82 6.73
C LYS A 149 -0.16 -14.26 8.07
N ASN A 150 0.26 -13.00 8.06
CA ASN A 150 0.91 -12.34 9.19
C ASN A 150 0.04 -11.29 9.89
N PHE A 151 -0.93 -10.70 9.20
CA PHE A 151 -1.79 -9.63 9.74
C PHE A 151 -3.25 -10.06 9.76
N ALA A 152 -3.94 -9.80 10.89
CA ALA A 152 -5.35 -10.15 11.05
C ALA A 152 -6.29 -9.12 10.40
N HIS A 153 -5.90 -7.83 10.41
CA HIS A 153 -6.69 -6.72 9.92
C HIS A 153 -5.95 -5.96 8.83
N ILE A 154 -6.44 -6.05 7.59
CA ILE A 154 -5.85 -5.40 6.40
C ILE A 154 -6.90 -4.48 5.77
N TYR A 155 -6.50 -3.26 5.42
CA TYR A 155 -7.33 -2.22 4.81
C TYR A 155 -6.65 -1.57 3.62
#